data_a1f14ff45a9e0d357d9144bcb1bea790
#
_entry.id   a1f14ff45a9e0d357d9144bcb1bea790
#
_cell.length_a   1.000
_cell.length_b   1.000
_cell.length_c   1.000
_cell.angle_alpha   90.00
_cell.angle_beta   90.00
_cell.angle_gamma   90.00
#
_symmetry.space_group_name_H-M   'P 1'
#
loop_
_entity.id
_entity.type
_entity.pdbx_description
1 polymer ?
#
loop_
_entity_poly.entity_id
_entity_poly.type
_entity_poly.pdbx_seq_one_letter_code
_entity_poly.pdbx_strand_id
1 'polypeptide(L)'
;VFSLSYLILVIVNNRLNTLMFYILLIIHYFIICYFVFSVHPMLSLFFFYSAFAVPFTFKNNVKKTATNFFILTMIICTIITYLFYNNYFVAMMVYYVVISLIMLDNFKKMKNREYQKEIAEKNRHINTLIAEQERHRIGQDLHDTLGHVFASLSLKSELAYKLIDADVEKVKAE
;
A
#
# COMPACT_ATOMS: atom_id res chain seq x y z
N VAL A 1 -26.06 -7.69 18.35
CA VAL A 1 -24.92 -7.57 19.29
C VAL A 1 -23.61 -7.81 18.54
N PHE A 2 -23.47 -8.93 17.81
CA PHE A 2 -22.25 -9.32 17.13
C PHE A 2 -21.79 -8.30 16.06
N SER A 3 -22.63 -7.95 15.08
CA SER A 3 -22.33 -6.97 14.03
C SER A 3 -21.98 -5.59 14.61
N LEU A 4 -22.59 -5.23 15.74
CA LEU A 4 -22.31 -3.99 16.42
C LEU A 4 -20.93 -4.00 17.10
N SER A 5 -20.52 -5.11 17.75
CA SER A 5 -19.19 -5.26 18.33
C SER A 5 -18.09 -5.22 17.26
N TYR A 6 -18.34 -5.85 16.10
CA TYR A 6 -17.44 -5.79 14.95
C TYR A 6 -17.31 -4.36 14.39
N LEU A 7 -18.43 -3.68 14.20
CA LEU A 7 -18.48 -2.33 13.66
C LEU A 7 -17.76 -1.32 14.56
N ILE A 8 -17.94 -1.45 15.88
CA ILE A 8 -17.20 -0.67 16.87
C ILE A 8 -15.70 -0.95 16.74
N LEU A 9 -15.28 -2.20 16.63
CA LEU A 9 -13.87 -2.60 16.54
C LEU A 9 -13.20 -2.02 15.28
N VAL A 10 -13.90 -1.98 14.14
CA VAL A 10 -13.39 -1.43 12.88
C VAL A 10 -13.35 0.11 12.91
N ILE A 11 -14.43 0.77 13.34
CA ILE A 11 -14.51 2.25 13.35
C ILE A 11 -13.53 2.85 14.34
N VAL A 12 -13.40 2.24 15.50
CA VAL A 12 -12.64 2.79 16.63
C VAL A 12 -11.17 2.40 16.57
N ASN A 13 -10.78 1.43 15.70
CA ASN A 13 -9.40 0.97 15.52
C ASN A 13 -8.38 2.12 15.32
N ASN A 14 -8.76 3.18 14.60
CA ASN A 14 -7.85 4.30 14.33
C ASN A 14 -7.74 5.32 15.48
N ARG A 15 -8.68 5.31 16.42
CA ARG A 15 -8.78 6.30 17.51
C ARG A 15 -8.35 5.78 18.87
N LEU A 16 -8.27 4.46 19.06
CA LEU A 16 -7.97 3.85 20.35
C LEU A 16 -6.47 3.65 20.59
N ASN A 17 -6.15 3.67 21.90
CA ASN A 17 -4.88 3.15 22.41
C ASN A 17 -4.81 1.63 22.17
N THR A 18 -3.61 1.10 21.93
CA THR A 18 -3.36 -0.31 21.63
C THR A 18 -3.97 -1.26 22.67
N LEU A 19 -3.94 -0.86 23.93
CA LEU A 19 -4.47 -1.65 25.04
C LEU A 19 -6.01 -1.76 24.98
N MET A 20 -6.70 -0.64 24.74
CA MET A 20 -8.17 -0.65 24.59
C MET A 20 -8.62 -1.46 23.38
N PHE A 21 -7.82 -1.44 22.30
CA PHE A 21 -8.08 -2.26 21.14
C PHE A 21 -8.04 -3.77 21.47
N TYR A 22 -7.02 -4.22 22.23
CA TYR A 22 -6.95 -5.63 22.64
C TYR A 22 -8.10 -6.05 23.55
N ILE A 23 -8.54 -5.20 24.46
CA ILE A 23 -9.70 -5.47 25.31
C ILE A 23 -10.95 -5.68 24.46
N LEU A 24 -11.20 -4.80 23.48
CA LEU A 24 -12.34 -4.91 22.57
C LEU A 24 -12.26 -6.19 21.70
N LEU A 25 -11.06 -6.53 21.24
CA LEU A 25 -10.83 -7.74 20.46
C LEU A 25 -11.12 -9.01 21.28
N ILE A 26 -10.68 -9.07 22.51
CA ILE A 26 -10.98 -10.18 23.44
C ILE A 26 -12.49 -10.29 23.69
N ILE A 27 -13.16 -9.17 23.94
CA ILE A 27 -14.62 -9.14 24.13
C ILE A 27 -15.33 -9.66 22.88
N HIS A 28 -14.89 -9.23 21.69
CA HIS A 28 -15.48 -9.67 20.43
C HIS A 28 -15.39 -11.19 20.24
N TYR A 29 -14.20 -11.76 20.45
CA TYR A 29 -14.01 -13.21 20.31
C TYR A 29 -14.68 -14.01 21.43
N PHE A 30 -14.75 -13.45 22.63
CA PHE A 30 -15.51 -14.06 23.71
C PHE A 30 -17.02 -14.15 23.38
N ILE A 31 -17.58 -13.13 22.77
CA ILE A 31 -18.96 -13.12 22.28
C ILE A 31 -19.17 -14.25 21.25
N ILE A 32 -18.24 -14.45 20.30
CA ILE A 32 -18.34 -15.55 19.33
C ILE A 32 -18.34 -16.90 20.03
N CYS A 33 -17.38 -17.16 20.93
CA CYS A 33 -17.30 -18.41 21.67
C CYS A 33 -18.57 -18.69 22.48
N TYR A 34 -19.10 -17.67 23.15
CA TYR A 34 -20.34 -17.77 23.92
C TYR A 34 -21.52 -18.17 23.04
N PHE A 35 -21.69 -17.55 21.87
CA PHE A 35 -22.78 -17.89 20.95
C PHE A 35 -22.62 -19.27 20.31
N VAL A 36 -21.39 -19.68 19.99
CA VAL A 36 -21.09 -21.02 19.49
C VAL A 36 -21.46 -22.08 20.53
N PHE A 37 -21.17 -21.82 21.81
CA PHE A 37 -21.47 -22.74 22.90
C PHE A 37 -22.97 -22.76 23.26
N SER A 38 -23.62 -21.57 23.37
CA SER A 38 -24.96 -21.44 23.96
C SER A 38 -26.10 -21.59 22.96
N VAL A 39 -25.86 -21.31 21.68
CA VAL A 39 -26.95 -21.22 20.68
C VAL A 39 -26.76 -22.27 19.59
N HIS A 40 -25.72 -22.13 18.76
CA HIS A 40 -25.48 -23.04 17.65
C HIS A 40 -24.06 -22.91 17.08
N PRO A 41 -23.38 -24.01 16.74
CA PRO A 41 -22.03 -23.98 16.18
C PRO A 41 -21.90 -23.18 14.91
N MET A 42 -22.94 -23.11 14.07
CA MET A 42 -22.95 -22.34 12.83
C MET A 42 -22.76 -20.83 13.01
N LEU A 43 -22.92 -20.31 14.23
CA LEU A 43 -22.63 -18.90 14.51
C LEU A 43 -21.13 -18.58 14.42
N SER A 44 -20.25 -19.58 14.36
CA SER A 44 -18.84 -19.41 13.99
C SER A 44 -18.66 -18.82 12.58
N LEU A 45 -19.70 -18.80 11.71
CA LEU A 45 -19.68 -18.08 10.43
C LEU A 45 -19.28 -16.61 10.58
N PHE A 46 -19.49 -16.01 11.74
CA PHE A 46 -19.05 -14.65 12.04
C PHE A 46 -17.51 -14.45 12.02
N PHE A 47 -16.71 -15.53 12.09
CA PHE A 47 -15.26 -15.44 11.85
C PHE A 47 -14.90 -14.92 10.46
N PHE A 48 -15.82 -15.04 9.49
CA PHE A 48 -15.62 -14.48 8.16
C PHE A 48 -15.32 -12.97 8.19
N TYR A 49 -16.00 -12.21 9.03
CA TYR A 49 -15.74 -10.78 9.19
C TYR A 49 -14.33 -10.51 9.70
N SER A 50 -13.86 -11.32 10.66
CA SER A 50 -12.50 -11.18 11.20
C SER A 50 -11.43 -11.52 10.16
N ALA A 51 -11.67 -12.48 9.27
CA ALA A 51 -10.77 -12.84 8.18
C ALA A 51 -10.55 -11.70 7.17
N PHE A 52 -11.48 -10.76 7.07
CA PHE A 52 -11.32 -9.52 6.30
C PHE A 52 -10.74 -8.37 7.15
N ALA A 53 -11.24 -8.19 8.37
CA ALA A 53 -10.83 -7.06 9.20
C ALA A 53 -9.35 -7.10 9.55
N VAL A 54 -8.83 -8.26 9.94
CA VAL A 54 -7.44 -8.40 10.39
C VAL A 54 -6.43 -7.97 9.32
N PRO A 55 -6.48 -8.45 8.06
CA PRO A 55 -5.52 -8.03 7.04
C PRO A 55 -5.65 -6.56 6.63
N PHE A 56 -6.88 -6.05 6.43
CA PHE A 56 -7.10 -4.78 5.74
C PHE A 56 -7.31 -3.58 6.66
N THR A 57 -7.94 -3.79 7.82
CA THR A 57 -8.36 -2.69 8.67
C THR A 57 -7.43 -2.45 9.86
N PHE A 58 -6.76 -3.49 10.36
CA PHE A 58 -5.94 -3.37 11.56
C PHE A 58 -4.57 -2.79 11.28
N LYS A 59 -4.04 -2.00 12.24
CA LYS A 59 -2.69 -1.44 12.20
C LYS A 59 -1.64 -2.56 12.21
N ASN A 60 -0.52 -2.37 11.53
CA ASN A 60 0.54 -3.37 11.42
C ASN A 60 1.04 -3.90 12.78
N ASN A 61 1.12 -3.03 13.79
CA ASN A 61 1.56 -3.40 15.14
C ASN A 61 0.64 -4.41 15.85
N VAL A 62 -0.64 -4.41 15.52
CA VAL A 62 -1.64 -5.28 16.15
C VAL A 62 -2.04 -6.48 15.30
N LYS A 63 -1.71 -6.48 14.00
CA LYS A 63 -2.10 -7.57 13.07
C LYS A 63 -1.63 -8.94 13.54
N LYS A 64 -0.36 -9.08 13.95
CA LYS A 64 0.21 -10.36 14.40
C LYS A 64 -0.53 -10.89 15.63
N THR A 65 -0.77 -10.04 16.62
CA THR A 65 -1.47 -10.42 17.85
C THR A 65 -2.94 -10.73 17.56
N ALA A 66 -3.61 -9.93 16.73
CA ALA A 66 -4.99 -10.19 16.31
C ALA A 66 -5.14 -11.51 15.54
N THR A 67 -4.17 -11.86 14.70
CA THR A 67 -4.12 -13.15 14.00
C THR A 67 -3.96 -14.30 14.98
N ASN A 68 -3.09 -14.17 15.98
CA ASN A 68 -2.91 -15.20 17.00
C ASN A 68 -4.19 -15.41 17.82
N PHE A 69 -4.88 -14.33 18.22
CA PHE A 69 -6.17 -14.43 18.91
C PHE A 69 -7.24 -15.08 18.02
N PHE A 70 -7.27 -14.76 16.74
CA PHE A 70 -8.17 -15.37 15.77
C PHE A 70 -7.96 -16.89 15.70
N ILE A 71 -6.72 -17.35 15.53
CA ILE A 71 -6.38 -18.77 15.45
C ILE A 71 -6.73 -19.47 16.78
N LEU A 72 -6.37 -18.88 17.92
CA LEU A 72 -6.66 -19.43 19.25
C LEU A 72 -8.17 -19.62 19.45
N THR A 73 -8.97 -18.63 19.09
CA THR A 73 -10.44 -18.71 19.20
C THR A 73 -11.03 -19.75 18.26
N MET A 74 -10.53 -19.90 17.07
CA MET A 74 -10.94 -20.98 16.15
C MET A 74 -10.66 -22.36 16.76
N ILE A 75 -9.50 -22.54 17.39
CA ILE A 75 -9.16 -23.81 18.08
C ILE A 75 -10.12 -24.06 19.22
N ILE A 76 -10.42 -23.07 20.04
CA ILE A 76 -11.39 -23.20 21.15
C ILE A 76 -12.76 -23.56 20.62
N CYS A 77 -13.27 -22.89 19.60
CA CYS A 77 -14.57 -23.21 18.99
C CYS A 77 -14.58 -24.64 18.38
N THR A 78 -13.47 -25.11 17.82
CA THR A 78 -13.34 -26.48 17.31
C THR A 78 -13.48 -27.50 18.44
N ILE A 79 -12.83 -27.27 19.58
CA ILE A 79 -12.92 -28.13 20.76
C ILE A 79 -14.35 -28.15 21.31
N ILE A 80 -14.99 -26.99 21.43
CA ILE A 80 -16.39 -26.89 21.87
C ILE A 80 -17.32 -27.68 20.95
N THR A 81 -17.14 -27.53 19.63
CA THR A 81 -17.98 -28.23 18.64
C THR A 81 -17.78 -29.73 18.71
N TYR A 82 -16.54 -30.19 18.91
CA TYR A 82 -16.25 -31.61 19.09
C TYR A 82 -16.90 -32.21 20.34
N LEU A 83 -16.85 -31.51 21.48
CA LEU A 83 -17.36 -32.01 22.75
C LEU A 83 -18.89 -31.99 22.86
N PHE A 84 -19.53 -30.93 22.33
CA PHE A 84 -20.96 -30.67 22.56
C PHE A 84 -21.83 -30.87 21.31
N TYR A 85 -21.24 -30.77 20.09
CA TYR A 85 -21.97 -30.77 18.84
C TYR A 85 -21.33 -31.63 17.76
N ASN A 86 -20.99 -32.87 18.12
CA ASN A 86 -20.21 -33.81 17.26
C ASN A 86 -20.77 -33.96 15.83
N ASN A 87 -22.09 -33.89 15.64
CA ASN A 87 -22.73 -33.96 14.32
C ASN A 87 -22.29 -32.82 13.36
N TYR A 88 -21.88 -31.69 13.89
CA TYR A 88 -21.45 -30.54 13.12
C TYR A 88 -19.92 -30.44 12.96
N PHE A 89 -19.16 -31.33 13.63
CA PHE A 89 -17.71 -31.22 13.72
C PHE A 89 -17.03 -31.22 12.34
N VAL A 90 -17.39 -32.16 11.46
CA VAL A 90 -16.78 -32.26 10.12
C VAL A 90 -17.09 -31.01 9.27
N ALA A 91 -18.35 -30.53 9.29
CA ALA A 91 -18.76 -29.35 8.59
C ALA A 91 -18.00 -28.10 9.07
N MET A 92 -17.79 -27.99 10.39
CA MET A 92 -17.04 -26.88 10.98
C MET A 92 -15.56 -26.93 10.64
N MET A 93 -14.94 -28.11 10.58
CA MET A 93 -13.55 -28.27 10.17
C MET A 93 -13.36 -27.79 8.72
N VAL A 94 -14.23 -28.19 7.80
CA VAL A 94 -14.19 -27.73 6.41
C VAL A 94 -14.34 -26.20 6.35
N TYR A 95 -15.29 -25.65 7.10
CA TYR A 95 -15.50 -24.20 7.16
C TYR A 95 -14.26 -23.45 7.67
N TYR A 96 -13.60 -23.92 8.72
CA TYR A 96 -12.40 -23.28 9.28
C TYR A 96 -11.21 -23.36 8.32
N VAL A 97 -11.07 -24.42 7.54
CA VAL A 97 -10.08 -24.51 6.46
C VAL A 97 -10.35 -23.44 5.41
N VAL A 98 -11.59 -23.32 4.94
CA VAL A 98 -11.99 -22.32 3.93
C VAL A 98 -11.71 -20.89 4.44
N ILE A 99 -12.09 -20.59 5.67
CA ILE A 99 -11.90 -19.24 6.23
C ILE A 99 -10.41 -18.91 6.41
N SER A 100 -9.59 -19.89 6.76
CA SER A 100 -8.14 -19.75 6.86
C SER A 100 -7.50 -19.47 5.50
N LEU A 101 -7.96 -20.15 4.44
CA LEU A 101 -7.52 -19.88 3.07
C LEU A 101 -7.89 -18.49 2.61
N ILE A 102 -9.10 -18.03 2.89
CA ILE A 102 -9.56 -16.66 2.61
C ILE A 102 -8.69 -15.65 3.32
N MET A 103 -8.36 -15.88 4.60
CA MET A 103 -7.51 -14.99 5.37
C MET A 103 -6.10 -14.90 4.78
N LEU A 104 -5.50 -16.03 4.38
CA LEU A 104 -4.18 -16.07 3.74
C LEU A 104 -4.18 -15.31 2.40
N ASP A 105 -5.22 -15.49 1.58
CA ASP A 105 -5.38 -14.77 0.32
C ASP A 105 -5.52 -13.25 0.56
N ASN A 106 -6.27 -12.85 1.56
CA ASN A 106 -6.40 -11.45 1.94
C ASN A 106 -5.08 -10.84 2.41
N PHE A 107 -4.25 -11.59 3.16
CA PHE A 107 -2.90 -11.14 3.52
C PHE A 107 -2.00 -10.97 2.29
N LYS A 108 -2.04 -11.90 1.34
CA LYS A 108 -1.31 -11.77 0.07
C LYS A 108 -1.76 -10.53 -0.71
N LYS A 109 -3.07 -10.31 -0.84
CA LYS A 109 -3.64 -9.14 -1.51
C LYS A 109 -3.21 -7.83 -0.85
N MET A 110 -3.22 -7.77 0.49
CA MET A 110 -2.75 -6.60 1.22
C MET A 110 -1.28 -6.33 0.94
N LYS A 111 -0.42 -7.36 1.04
CA LYS A 111 1.01 -7.24 0.77
C LYS A 111 1.30 -6.80 -0.66
N ASN A 112 0.58 -7.35 -1.63
CA ASN A 112 0.70 -6.93 -3.02
C ASN A 112 0.31 -5.45 -3.22
N ARG A 113 -0.73 -4.97 -2.53
CA ARG A 113 -1.10 -3.55 -2.57
C ARG A 113 -0.02 -2.63 -1.99
N GLU A 114 0.65 -3.05 -0.91
CA GLU A 114 1.77 -2.32 -0.33
C GLU A 114 2.95 -2.25 -1.32
N TYR A 115 3.33 -3.36 -1.94
CA TYR A 115 4.36 -3.39 -2.98
C TYR A 115 4.04 -2.52 -4.20
N GLN A 116 2.79 -2.56 -4.68
CA GLN A 116 2.38 -1.73 -5.82
C GLN A 116 2.47 -0.23 -5.49
N LYS A 117 2.14 0.17 -4.26
CA LYS A 117 2.32 1.56 -3.81
C LYS A 117 3.79 1.95 -3.78
N GLU A 118 4.65 1.11 -3.22
CA GLU A 118 6.10 1.36 -3.17
C GLU A 118 6.70 1.47 -4.59
N ILE A 119 6.32 0.58 -5.51
CA ILE A 119 6.76 0.64 -6.92
C ILE A 119 6.28 1.94 -7.57
N ALA A 120 5.03 2.34 -7.34
CA ALA A 120 4.49 3.57 -7.90
C ALA A 120 5.22 4.82 -7.38
N GLU A 121 5.60 4.85 -6.10
CA GLU A 121 6.40 5.93 -5.51
C GLU A 121 7.81 5.97 -6.10
N LYS A 122 8.47 4.82 -6.22
CA LYS A 122 9.80 4.72 -6.85
C LYS A 122 9.76 5.18 -8.32
N ASN A 123 8.75 4.76 -9.08
CA ASN A 123 8.59 5.18 -10.46
C ASN A 123 8.37 6.69 -10.59
N ARG A 124 7.60 7.31 -9.70
CA ARG A 124 7.46 8.78 -9.67
C ARG A 124 8.81 9.46 -9.45
N HIS A 125 9.58 8.97 -8.49
CA HIS A 125 10.91 9.53 -8.21
C HIS A 125 11.87 9.38 -9.40
N ILE A 126 11.90 8.21 -10.03
CA ILE A 126 12.70 7.97 -11.26
C ILE A 126 12.29 8.93 -12.37
N ASN A 127 10.98 9.11 -12.62
CA ASN A 127 10.51 10.03 -13.64
C ASN A 127 10.91 11.49 -13.36
N THR A 128 10.93 11.89 -12.09
CA THR A 128 11.43 13.22 -11.70
C THR A 128 12.91 13.38 -12.01
N LEU A 129 13.73 12.38 -11.66
CA LEU A 129 15.17 12.40 -11.96
C LEU A 129 15.46 12.42 -13.46
N ILE A 130 14.71 11.64 -14.25
CA ILE A 130 14.84 11.65 -15.73
C ILE A 130 14.50 13.04 -16.28
N ALA A 131 13.42 13.66 -15.79
CA ALA A 131 13.03 15.00 -16.22
C ALA A 131 14.08 16.05 -15.86
N GLU A 132 14.69 15.98 -14.67
CA GLU A 132 15.78 16.87 -14.25
C GLU A 132 17.03 16.65 -15.12
N GLN A 133 17.40 15.43 -15.39
CA GLN A 133 18.54 15.08 -16.24
C GLN A 133 18.34 15.60 -17.66
N GLU A 134 17.16 15.43 -18.23
CA GLU A 134 16.82 15.91 -19.56
C GLU A 134 16.85 17.46 -19.64
N ARG A 135 16.32 18.14 -18.61
CA ARG A 135 16.45 19.60 -18.53
C ARG A 135 17.90 20.05 -18.47
N HIS A 136 18.75 19.34 -17.73
CA HIS A 136 20.18 19.65 -17.65
C HIS A 136 20.86 19.42 -18.99
N ARG A 137 20.59 18.31 -19.68
CA ARG A 137 21.09 18.00 -21.02
C ARG A 137 20.69 19.07 -22.04
N ILE A 138 19.40 19.45 -22.07
CA ILE A 138 18.91 20.51 -22.96
C ILE A 138 19.63 21.84 -22.66
N GLY A 139 19.84 22.16 -21.39
CA GLY A 139 20.55 23.35 -20.98
C GLY A 139 22.01 23.38 -21.49
N GLN A 140 22.72 22.25 -21.43
CA GLN A 140 24.06 22.12 -21.98
C GLN A 140 24.06 22.24 -23.51
N ASP A 141 23.21 21.48 -24.21
CA ASP A 141 23.10 21.55 -25.68
C ASP A 141 22.78 22.96 -26.17
N LEU A 142 21.93 23.66 -25.46
CA LEU A 142 21.57 25.05 -25.76
C LEU A 142 22.76 26.00 -25.54
N HIS A 143 23.45 25.86 -24.40
CA HIS A 143 24.64 26.67 -24.09
C HIS A 143 25.75 26.48 -25.15
N ASP A 144 26.01 25.25 -25.54
CA ASP A 144 27.03 24.94 -26.53
C ASP A 144 26.64 25.49 -27.92
N THR A 145 25.40 25.30 -28.33
CA THR A 145 24.89 25.82 -29.61
C THR A 145 24.95 27.35 -29.65
N LEU A 146 24.46 28.03 -28.59
CA LEU A 146 24.48 29.47 -28.48
C LEU A 146 25.94 30.00 -28.41
N GLY A 147 26.81 29.29 -27.68
CA GLY A 147 28.22 29.63 -27.59
C GLY A 147 28.88 29.65 -28.97
N HIS A 148 28.65 28.61 -29.79
CA HIS A 148 29.15 28.56 -31.17
C HIS A 148 28.58 29.66 -32.06
N VAL A 149 27.29 29.97 -31.97
CA VAL A 149 26.64 31.03 -32.72
C VAL A 149 27.22 32.38 -32.33
N PHE A 150 27.34 32.70 -31.04
CA PHE A 150 27.91 33.97 -30.59
C PHE A 150 29.39 34.10 -30.95
N ALA A 151 30.20 33.06 -30.84
CA ALA A 151 31.58 33.07 -31.26
C ALA A 151 31.71 33.36 -32.78
N SER A 152 30.89 32.72 -33.61
CA SER A 152 30.83 32.98 -35.05
C SER A 152 30.42 34.42 -35.38
N LEU A 153 29.41 34.91 -34.70
CA LEU A 153 28.90 36.29 -34.88
C LEU A 153 29.95 37.32 -34.47
N SER A 154 30.64 37.11 -33.36
CA SER A 154 31.74 37.97 -32.89
C SER A 154 32.87 38.02 -33.90
N LEU A 155 33.24 36.88 -34.46
CA LEU A 155 34.32 36.77 -35.46
C LEU A 155 33.95 37.50 -36.77
N LYS A 156 32.70 37.34 -37.22
CA LYS A 156 32.18 38.06 -38.40
C LYS A 156 32.10 39.55 -38.17
N SER A 157 31.67 39.98 -36.98
CA SER A 157 31.63 41.41 -36.61
C SER A 157 33.03 42.02 -36.58
N GLU A 158 34.04 41.31 -36.05
CA GLU A 158 35.43 41.76 -36.02
C GLU A 158 36.00 41.84 -37.43
N LEU A 159 35.72 40.88 -38.30
CA LEU A 159 36.14 40.88 -39.70
C LEU A 159 35.51 42.06 -40.44
N ALA A 160 34.21 42.30 -40.28
CA ALA A 160 33.51 43.43 -40.89
C ALA A 160 34.12 44.77 -40.44
N TYR A 161 34.42 44.91 -39.14
CA TYR A 161 35.05 46.12 -38.58
C TYR A 161 36.43 46.37 -39.22
N LYS A 162 37.27 45.35 -39.39
CA LYS A 162 38.62 45.47 -40.03
C LYS A 162 38.53 45.75 -41.52
N LEU A 163 37.48 45.39 -42.23
CA LEU A 163 37.32 45.61 -43.66
C LEU A 163 36.65 46.97 -43.99
N ILE A 164 36.11 47.69 -43.02
CA ILE A 164 35.47 48.98 -43.23
C ILE A 164 36.39 49.98 -43.98
N ASP A 165 37.67 50.02 -43.64
CA ASP A 165 38.67 50.93 -44.24
C ASP A 165 39.30 50.38 -45.52
N ALA A 166 39.14 49.07 -45.80
CA ALA A 166 39.81 48.42 -46.93
C ALA A 166 38.90 48.26 -48.16
N ASP A 167 37.65 47.94 -47.98
CA ASP A 167 36.70 47.74 -49.10
C ASP A 167 35.22 47.68 -48.57
N VAL A 168 34.51 48.78 -48.77
CA VAL A 168 33.12 48.93 -48.30
C VAL A 168 32.13 47.91 -48.95
N GLU A 169 32.40 47.44 -50.18
CA GLU A 169 31.55 46.45 -50.83
C GLU A 169 31.68 45.06 -50.22
N LYS A 170 32.88 44.70 -49.79
CA LYS A 170 33.10 43.39 -49.09
C LYS A 170 32.49 43.34 -47.70
N VAL A 171 32.44 44.47 -47.02
CA VAL A 171 31.77 44.58 -45.70
C VAL A 171 30.25 44.34 -45.78
N LYS A 172 29.63 44.70 -46.91
CA LYS A 172 28.18 44.50 -47.13
C LYS A 172 27.83 43.03 -47.41
N ALA A 173 28.81 42.21 -47.85
CA ALA A 173 28.61 40.79 -48.21
C ALA A 173 28.79 39.83 -47.01
N GLU A 174 29.40 40.26 -45.89
CA GLU A 174 29.56 39.49 -44.63
C GLU A 174 28.44 39.79 -43.60
#